data_75a120c2f6e09970b9b918e41dddd8b6
#
_entry.id   75a120c2f6e09970b9b918e41dddd8b6
#
_cell.length_a   1.000
_cell.length_b   1.000
_cell.length_c   1.000
_cell.angle_alpha   90.00
_cell.angle_beta   90.00
_cell.angle_gamma   90.00
#
_symmetry.space_group_name_H-M   'P 1'
#
loop_
_entity.id
_entity.type
_entity.pdbx_description
1 polymer ?
#
loop_
_entity_poly.entity_id
_entity_poly.type
_entity_poly.pdbx_seq_one_letter_code
_entity_poly.pdbx_strand_id
1 'polypeptide(L)'
;MGTVTDYLATVDDARRPALARVVDRAHELVPDLQEGTSYGMPVLLYRGKGLLSAMATAKHLAIYPHSGGPVRVVAPLLDGFSLSTGTVRFTVAQPIPDDALDLLILTRRDEIDGQLARKR
;
A
#
# COMPACT_ATOMS: atom_id res chain seq x y z
N MET A 1 3.66 -19.66 1.55
CA MET A 1 3.87 -18.60 0.59
C MET A 1 2.67 -17.70 0.54
N GLY A 2 2.89 -16.44 0.43
CA GLY A 2 1.80 -15.49 0.47
C GLY A 2 1.44 -14.99 -0.91
N THR A 3 0.21 -14.47 -1.04
CA THR A 3 -0.30 -13.92 -2.30
C THR A 3 0.51 -12.71 -2.76
N VAL A 4 0.93 -11.84 -1.83
CA VAL A 4 1.73 -10.67 -2.17
C VAL A 4 3.12 -11.08 -2.65
N THR A 5 3.75 -12.01 -1.94
CA THR A 5 5.07 -12.53 -2.31
C THR A 5 5.02 -13.17 -3.69
N ASP A 6 4.01 -13.99 -3.95
CA ASP A 6 3.84 -14.66 -5.24
C ASP A 6 3.58 -13.64 -6.35
N TYR A 7 2.78 -12.61 -6.08
CA TYR A 7 2.50 -11.58 -7.05
C TYR A 7 3.77 -10.82 -7.45
N LEU A 8 4.60 -10.44 -6.44
CA LEU A 8 5.85 -9.71 -6.73
C LEU A 8 6.75 -10.51 -7.67
N ALA A 9 6.76 -11.83 -7.54
CA ALA A 9 7.57 -12.68 -8.41
C ALA A 9 7.13 -12.60 -9.88
N THR A 10 5.89 -12.18 -10.15
CA THR A 10 5.39 -12.05 -11.52
C THR A 10 5.65 -10.67 -12.13
N VAL A 11 6.06 -9.70 -11.33
CA VAL A 11 6.30 -8.34 -11.82
C VAL A 11 7.64 -8.30 -12.56
N ASP A 12 7.73 -7.52 -13.62
CA ASP A 12 8.97 -7.41 -14.39
C ASP A 12 10.12 -6.89 -13.54
N ASP A 13 11.34 -7.28 -13.90
CA ASP A 13 12.54 -6.98 -13.10
C ASP A 13 12.76 -5.49 -12.91
N ALA A 14 12.38 -4.66 -13.89
CA ALA A 14 12.60 -3.22 -13.81
C ALA A 14 11.72 -2.55 -12.74
N ARG A 15 10.53 -3.08 -12.49
CA ARG A 15 9.57 -2.47 -11.57
C ARG A 15 9.45 -3.19 -10.24
N ARG A 16 9.86 -4.44 -10.17
CA ARG A 16 9.72 -5.24 -8.94
C ARG A 16 10.36 -4.58 -7.72
N PRO A 17 11.58 -4.04 -7.79
CA PRO A 17 12.18 -3.43 -6.60
C PRO A 17 11.37 -2.26 -6.05
N ALA A 18 10.73 -1.48 -6.91
CA ALA A 18 9.91 -0.35 -6.46
C ALA A 18 8.68 -0.81 -5.67
N LEU A 19 8.05 -1.90 -6.10
CA LEU A 19 6.93 -2.47 -5.35
C LEU A 19 7.40 -3.18 -4.08
N ALA A 20 8.52 -3.91 -4.16
CA ALA A 20 9.08 -4.60 -3.00
C ALA A 20 9.42 -3.62 -1.90
N ARG A 21 9.93 -2.43 -2.25
CA ARG A 21 10.22 -1.38 -1.27
C ARG A 21 8.98 -1.03 -0.45
N VAL A 22 7.84 -0.88 -1.11
CA VAL A 22 6.58 -0.55 -0.44
C VAL A 22 6.17 -1.67 0.51
N VAL A 23 6.21 -2.89 0.03
CA VAL A 23 5.82 -4.07 0.83
C VAL A 23 6.76 -4.23 2.03
N ASP A 24 8.06 -4.12 1.80
CA ASP A 24 9.05 -4.27 2.86
C ASP A 24 8.88 -3.18 3.92
N ARG A 25 8.60 -1.95 3.49
CA ARG A 25 8.41 -0.85 4.45
C ARG A 25 7.16 -1.07 5.28
N ALA A 26 6.10 -1.62 4.69
CA ALA A 26 4.90 -1.94 5.44
C ALA A 26 5.19 -2.98 6.54
N HIS A 27 6.00 -4.01 6.20
CA HIS A 27 6.39 -5.01 7.20
C HIS A 27 7.26 -4.40 8.30
N GLU A 28 8.10 -3.44 7.98
CA GLU A 28 8.94 -2.76 8.98
C GLU A 28 8.13 -1.92 9.95
N LEU A 29 7.14 -1.19 9.42
CA LEU A 29 6.33 -0.28 10.21
C LEU A 29 5.21 -0.96 10.98
N VAL A 30 4.67 -2.04 10.43
CA VAL A 30 3.52 -2.73 11.02
C VAL A 30 3.85 -4.21 11.13
N PRO A 31 4.22 -4.68 12.31
CA PRO A 31 4.54 -6.11 12.47
C PRO A 31 3.32 -6.99 12.37
N ASP A 32 3.56 -8.28 12.13
CA ASP A 32 2.53 -9.31 12.11
C ASP A 32 1.52 -9.17 10.98
N LEU A 33 1.95 -8.63 9.83
CA LEU A 33 1.11 -8.58 8.66
C LEU A 33 0.97 -9.96 8.04
N GLN A 34 -0.20 -10.26 7.51
CA GLN A 34 -0.49 -11.46 6.75
C GLN A 34 -0.75 -11.10 5.31
N GLU A 35 -0.67 -12.09 4.43
CA GLU A 35 -0.96 -11.89 3.02
C GLU A 35 -2.26 -12.59 2.67
N GLY A 36 -3.06 -11.95 1.83
CA GLY A 36 -4.35 -12.50 1.42
C GLY A 36 -4.79 -11.89 0.10
N THR A 37 -6.09 -11.96 -0.15
CA THR A 37 -6.70 -11.43 -1.37
C THR A 37 -7.90 -10.60 -1.01
N SER A 38 -8.06 -9.46 -1.67
CA SER A 38 -9.22 -8.58 -1.51
C SER A 38 -9.54 -7.96 -2.87
N TYR A 39 -10.80 -8.04 -3.28
CA TYR A 39 -11.23 -7.52 -4.59
C TYR A 39 -10.40 -8.09 -5.74
N GLY A 40 -9.98 -9.35 -5.62
CA GLY A 40 -9.15 -9.98 -6.64
C GLY A 40 -7.69 -9.56 -6.64
N MET A 41 -7.25 -8.75 -5.68
CA MET A 41 -5.88 -8.28 -5.58
C MET A 41 -5.15 -8.91 -4.40
N PRO A 42 -3.84 -9.20 -4.55
CA PRO A 42 -3.02 -9.52 -3.38
C PRO A 42 -3.03 -8.34 -2.40
N VAL A 43 -3.13 -8.63 -1.12
CA VAL A 43 -3.24 -7.59 -0.10
C VAL A 43 -2.47 -7.96 1.14
N LEU A 44 -1.85 -6.95 1.78
CA LEU A 44 -1.30 -7.10 3.12
C LEU A 44 -2.42 -6.85 4.11
N LEU A 45 -2.61 -7.82 5.00
CA LEU A 45 -3.69 -7.77 5.99
C LEU A 45 -3.13 -7.42 7.37
N TYR A 46 -3.79 -6.48 8.02
CA TYR A 46 -3.51 -6.10 9.40
C TYR A 46 -4.75 -6.37 10.23
N ARG A 47 -4.63 -7.26 11.20
CA ARG A 47 -5.75 -7.65 12.07
C ARG A 47 -6.97 -8.09 11.26
N GLY A 48 -6.72 -8.78 10.15
CA GLY A 48 -7.77 -9.29 9.27
C GLY A 48 -8.35 -8.29 8.28
N LYS A 49 -7.87 -7.04 8.29
CA LYS A 49 -8.35 -5.98 7.40
C LYS A 49 -7.29 -5.62 6.37
N GLY A 50 -7.70 -5.17 5.20
CA GLY A 50 -6.78 -4.74 4.16
C GLY A 50 -6.00 -3.51 4.57
N LEU A 51 -4.68 -3.63 4.71
CA LEU A 51 -3.81 -2.51 4.98
C LEU A 51 -3.44 -1.80 3.69
N LEU A 52 -2.86 -2.54 2.76
CA LEU A 52 -2.54 -1.99 1.45
C LEU A 52 -2.27 -3.10 0.43
N SER A 53 -2.44 -2.74 -0.83
CA SER A 53 -2.01 -3.53 -1.98
C SER A 53 -1.07 -2.67 -2.82
N ALA A 54 -0.01 -3.28 -3.36
CA ALA A 54 0.92 -2.61 -4.26
C ALA A 54 0.91 -3.37 -5.57
N MET A 55 0.56 -2.69 -6.65
CA MET A 55 0.30 -3.32 -7.94
C MET A 55 1.07 -2.64 -9.06
N ALA A 56 1.44 -3.42 -10.06
CA ALA A 56 1.99 -2.90 -11.32
C ALA A 56 0.87 -2.92 -12.36
N THR A 57 0.60 -1.76 -12.95
CA THR A 57 -0.36 -1.65 -14.04
C THR A 57 0.39 -1.50 -15.36
N ALA A 58 -0.33 -1.39 -16.47
CA ALA A 58 0.31 -1.29 -17.79
C ALA A 58 1.23 -0.05 -17.90
N LYS A 59 0.87 1.06 -17.25
CA LYS A 59 1.56 2.33 -17.43
C LYS A 59 2.21 2.89 -16.17
N HIS A 60 1.91 2.33 -14.99
CA HIS A 60 2.42 2.88 -13.73
C HIS A 60 2.36 1.84 -12.64
N LEU A 61 2.81 2.23 -11.46
CA LEU A 61 2.66 1.47 -10.24
C LEU A 61 1.59 2.13 -9.38
N ALA A 62 0.95 1.37 -8.52
CA ALA A 62 -0.13 1.91 -7.69
C ALA A 62 -0.13 1.29 -6.31
N ILE A 63 -0.49 2.10 -5.32
CA ILE A 63 -0.76 1.65 -3.96
C ILE A 63 -2.23 1.89 -3.67
N TYR A 64 -2.90 0.86 -3.17
CA TYR A 64 -4.30 0.92 -2.75
C TYR A 64 -4.35 0.70 -1.24
N PRO A 65 -4.55 1.76 -0.44
CA PRO A 65 -4.65 1.59 1.01
C PRO A 65 -6.01 1.11 1.49
N HIS A 66 -6.88 0.74 0.58
CA HIS A 66 -8.22 0.20 0.85
C HIS A 66 -9.11 1.17 1.62
N SER A 67 -8.83 2.47 1.53
CA SER A 67 -9.58 3.54 2.16
C SER A 67 -9.16 4.87 1.53
N GLY A 68 -10.06 5.84 1.52
CA GLY A 68 -9.76 7.17 0.99
C GLY A 68 -9.03 8.09 1.97
N GLY A 69 -9.15 7.81 3.27
CA GLY A 69 -8.55 8.66 4.30
C GLY A 69 -7.04 8.82 4.17
N PRO A 70 -6.27 7.73 4.09
CA PRO A 70 -4.82 7.85 3.98
C PRO A 70 -4.35 8.66 2.78
N VAL A 71 -5.02 8.53 1.63
CA VAL A 71 -4.65 9.30 0.44
C VAL A 71 -4.85 10.80 0.70
N ARG A 72 -5.97 11.18 1.33
CA ARG A 72 -6.21 12.59 1.67
C ARG A 72 -5.15 13.15 2.61
N VAL A 73 -4.72 12.34 3.58
CA VAL A 73 -3.73 12.77 4.56
C VAL A 73 -2.37 13.02 3.92
N VAL A 74 -1.96 12.17 2.97
CA VAL A 74 -0.64 12.30 2.35
C VAL A 74 -0.63 13.20 1.11
N ALA A 75 -1.79 13.57 0.59
CA ALA A 75 -1.87 14.36 -0.63
C ALA A 75 -0.97 15.60 -0.62
N PRO A 76 -0.87 16.38 0.48
CA PRO A 76 0.04 17.54 0.50
C PRO A 76 1.51 17.20 0.31
N LEU A 77 1.91 15.94 0.60
CA LEU A 77 3.29 15.48 0.42
C LEU A 77 3.52 14.91 -0.98
N LEU A 78 2.49 14.77 -1.79
CA LEU A 78 2.55 14.10 -3.08
C LEU A 78 2.18 15.04 -4.23
N ASP A 79 2.66 16.27 -4.17
CA ASP A 79 2.45 17.23 -5.26
C ASP A 79 3.07 16.66 -6.55
N GLY A 80 2.32 16.71 -7.63
CA GLY A 80 2.77 16.17 -8.91
C GLY A 80 2.50 14.68 -9.13
N PHE A 81 1.99 13.97 -8.11
CA PHE A 81 1.61 12.57 -8.26
C PHE A 81 0.16 12.47 -8.69
N SER A 82 -0.16 11.37 -9.37
CA SER A 82 -1.54 11.07 -9.78
C SER A 82 -2.26 10.37 -8.63
N LEU A 83 -3.28 11.03 -8.08
CA LEU A 83 -4.04 10.51 -6.95
C LEU A 83 -5.50 10.34 -7.32
N SER A 84 -6.13 9.33 -6.73
CA SER A 84 -7.58 9.14 -6.75
C SER A 84 -8.03 8.89 -5.31
N THR A 85 -9.32 8.76 -5.08
CA THR A 85 -9.87 8.62 -3.74
C THR A 85 -9.17 7.52 -2.91
N GLY A 86 -8.89 6.40 -3.51
CA GLY A 86 -8.25 5.28 -2.80
C GLY A 86 -6.99 4.79 -3.48
N THR A 87 -6.28 5.63 -4.23
CA THR A 87 -5.14 5.19 -5.03
C THR A 87 -4.05 6.25 -5.07
N VAL A 88 -2.80 5.80 -4.90
CA VAL A 88 -1.61 6.62 -5.18
C VAL A 88 -0.87 5.96 -6.32
N ARG A 89 -0.65 6.70 -7.42
CA ARG A 89 0.07 6.20 -8.58
C ARG A 89 1.47 6.78 -8.62
N PHE A 90 2.44 5.95 -8.99
CA PHE A 90 3.83 6.38 -9.06
C PHE A 90 4.55 5.57 -10.13
N THR A 91 5.81 5.88 -10.35
CA THR A 91 6.64 5.16 -11.33
C THR A 91 8.01 4.92 -10.71
N VAL A 92 8.82 4.10 -11.40
CA VAL A 92 10.21 3.89 -10.98
C VAL A 92 10.99 5.21 -10.97
N ALA A 93 10.71 6.07 -11.96
CA ALA A 93 11.38 7.38 -12.08
C ALA A 93 10.86 8.40 -11.07
N GLN A 94 9.65 8.20 -10.54
CA GLN A 94 9.05 9.09 -9.56
C GLN A 94 8.54 8.27 -8.38
N PRO A 95 9.46 7.81 -7.51
CA PRO A 95 9.07 7.01 -6.35
C PRO A 95 8.38 7.87 -5.30
N ILE A 96 7.57 7.20 -4.47
CA ILE A 96 6.90 7.89 -3.36
C ILE A 96 7.96 8.27 -2.32
N PRO A 97 8.00 9.53 -1.86
CA PRO A 97 8.93 9.92 -0.80
C PRO A 97 8.74 9.09 0.47
N ASP A 98 9.82 8.86 1.20
CA ASP A 98 9.79 8.02 2.39
C ASP A 98 8.78 8.50 3.43
N ASP A 99 8.74 9.80 3.69
CA ASP A 99 7.82 10.34 4.69
C ASP A 99 6.36 10.16 4.28
N ALA A 100 6.06 10.34 3.00
CA ALA A 100 4.71 10.14 2.49
C ALA A 100 4.30 8.68 2.56
N LEU A 101 5.21 7.77 2.21
CA LEU A 101 4.94 6.34 2.27
C LEU A 101 4.68 5.91 3.71
N ASP A 102 5.51 6.35 4.64
CA ASP A 102 5.35 6.01 6.05
C ASP A 102 4.02 6.53 6.59
N LEU A 103 3.69 7.77 6.28
CA LEU A 103 2.44 8.38 6.73
C LEU A 103 1.22 7.63 6.17
N LEU A 104 1.29 7.25 4.90
CA LEU A 104 0.20 6.50 4.26
C LEU A 104 -0.06 5.17 4.99
N ILE A 105 1.00 4.42 5.24
CA ILE A 105 0.91 3.11 5.90
C ILE A 105 0.39 3.27 7.33
N LEU A 106 0.97 4.19 8.09
CA LEU A 106 0.60 4.37 9.49
C LEU A 106 -0.80 4.94 9.65
N THR A 107 -1.23 5.82 8.75
CA THR A 107 -2.59 6.35 8.78
C THR A 107 -3.60 5.24 8.56
N ARG A 108 -3.35 4.35 7.60
CA ARG A 108 -4.27 3.22 7.37
C ARG A 108 -4.28 2.27 8.57
N ARG A 109 -3.12 2.00 9.16
CA ARG A 109 -3.05 1.17 10.38
C ARG A 109 -3.93 1.77 11.47
N ASP A 110 -3.82 3.07 11.68
CA ASP A 110 -4.58 3.76 12.73
C ASP A 110 -6.09 3.73 12.45
N GLU A 111 -6.48 3.83 11.17
CA GLU A 111 -7.89 3.68 10.80
C GLU A 111 -8.43 2.31 11.18
N ILE A 112 -7.66 1.26 10.90
CA ILE A 112 -8.07 -0.11 11.22
C ILE A 112 -8.19 -0.27 12.73
N ASP A 113 -7.20 0.21 13.48
CA ASP A 113 -7.25 0.15 14.94
C ASP A 113 -8.48 0.87 15.48
N GLY A 114 -8.80 2.05 14.94
CA GLY A 114 -9.96 2.80 15.34
C GLY A 114 -11.27 2.09 15.02
N GLN A 115 -11.36 1.46 13.84
CA GLN A 115 -12.54 0.70 13.45
C GLN A 115 -12.78 -0.47 14.38
N LEU A 116 -11.73 -1.20 14.72
CA LEU A 116 -11.85 -2.37 15.58
C LEU A 116 -12.19 -1.97 17.03
N ALA A 117 -11.66 -0.85 17.49
CA ALA A 117 -12.00 -0.33 18.82
C ALA A 117 -13.47 0.05 18.90
N ARG A 118 -14.02 0.62 17.83
CA ARG A 118 -15.43 1.05 17.83
C ARG A 118 -16.43 -0.10 17.75
N LYS A 119 -15.98 -1.28 17.40
CA LYS A 119 -16.87 -2.44 17.25
C LYS A 119 -17.18 -3.15 18.57
N ARG A 120 -16.65 -2.67 19.64
CA ARG A 120 -16.85 -3.31 20.95
C ARG A 120 -18.17 -2.97 21.61
#